data_e42345cbb14ed83905d388384643de8f
#
_entry.id   e42345cbb14ed83905d388384643de8f
#
_cell.length_a   1.000
_cell.length_b   1.000
_cell.length_c   1.000
_cell.angle_alpha   90.00
_cell.angle_beta   90.00
_cell.angle_gamma   90.00
#
_symmetry.space_group_name_H-M   'P 1'
#
loop_
_entity.id
_entity.type
_entity.pdbx_description
1 polymer ?
#
loop_
_entity_poly.entity_id
_entity_poly.type
_entity_poly.pdbx_seq_one_letter_code
_entity_poly.pdbx_strand_id
1 'polypeptide(L)'
;VVTDTLVAACNAGLVPYVPAQGSVGASGDLAPLSHMTLALMGEGEMLFEGKRVSALPVLREAGIDPLVLEAKEGLALINGTQTSTALALHALLSFEPVLEAAIVVGALTVDAARGSDGPFDPRIHALRGQPGQIDVARYYRKLLEGSSIRASHREGDDRVQDPYCLRCQPQVVGACLDQLRHAALVLVREANAVTDNPLVFPDDGAMISGGNFHAEPVALACDAMAVAIAEVGAIAERRIAMLIDAGVSRLPPFLTADAGLNSGFMIAHVTAASLASENKSMAHPASVDSLPTSANQEDHVSMATFAARRLQPMIANTAHILGIELLAAAQGIEFLRPMKSSAPIEAAHALLRTHCPSIDRDRYLAPEIERATALVTDGRLARLLHT
;
A
#
# COMPACT_ATOMS: atom_id res chain seq x y z
N VAL A 1 2.24 -32.29 -14.79
CA VAL A 1 1.33 -32.75 -13.68
C VAL A 1 1.30 -31.70 -12.56
N VAL A 2 2.44 -31.35 -11.94
CA VAL A 2 2.47 -30.40 -10.81
C VAL A 2 1.80 -29.05 -11.13
N THR A 3 2.19 -28.42 -12.23
CA THR A 3 1.62 -27.13 -12.66
C THR A 3 0.12 -27.25 -12.95
N ASP A 4 -0.31 -28.34 -13.60
CA ASP A 4 -1.72 -28.57 -13.93
C ASP A 4 -2.57 -28.72 -12.66
N THR A 5 -2.04 -29.43 -11.64
CA THR A 5 -2.69 -29.61 -10.34
C THR A 5 -2.83 -28.27 -9.59
N LEU A 6 -1.78 -27.44 -9.59
CA LEU A 6 -1.82 -26.09 -9.02
C LEU A 6 -2.89 -25.22 -9.69
N VAL A 7 -2.94 -25.22 -11.02
CA VAL A 7 -3.94 -24.46 -11.78
C VAL A 7 -5.34 -25.00 -11.52
N ALA A 8 -5.52 -26.32 -11.51
CA ALA A 8 -6.81 -26.96 -11.23
C ALA A 8 -7.33 -26.61 -9.82
N ALA A 9 -6.46 -26.67 -8.79
CA ALA A 9 -6.82 -26.29 -7.42
C ALA A 9 -7.22 -24.80 -7.34
N CYS A 10 -6.46 -23.91 -7.96
CA CYS A 10 -6.81 -22.49 -8.03
C CYS A 10 -8.18 -22.26 -8.70
N ASN A 11 -8.45 -22.91 -9.84
CA ASN A 11 -9.70 -22.80 -10.56
C ASN A 11 -10.91 -23.36 -9.78
N ALA A 12 -10.67 -24.35 -8.93
CA ALA A 12 -11.69 -24.93 -8.05
C ALA A 12 -11.88 -24.11 -6.74
N GLY A 13 -11.16 -23.01 -6.56
CA GLY A 13 -11.23 -22.20 -5.33
C GLY A 13 -10.64 -22.90 -4.09
N LEU A 14 -9.81 -23.92 -4.30
CA LEU A 14 -9.12 -24.64 -3.24
C LEU A 14 -7.81 -23.93 -2.91
N VAL A 15 -7.74 -23.32 -1.73
CA VAL A 15 -6.57 -22.55 -1.30
C VAL A 15 -5.85 -23.31 -0.17
N PRO A 16 -4.60 -23.75 -0.36
CA PRO A 16 -3.82 -24.38 0.71
C PRO A 16 -3.76 -23.49 1.95
N TYR A 17 -4.00 -24.06 3.11
CA TYR A 17 -3.84 -23.33 4.36
C TYR A 17 -2.36 -23.26 4.73
N VAL A 18 -1.84 -22.04 4.77
CA VAL A 18 -0.46 -21.74 5.12
C VAL A 18 -0.43 -20.85 6.36
N PRO A 19 0.26 -21.26 7.46
CA PRO A 19 0.45 -20.41 8.62
C PRO A 19 1.16 -19.10 8.26
N ALA A 20 0.74 -18.00 8.87
CA ALA A 20 1.26 -16.66 8.57
C ALA A 20 2.74 -16.46 8.95
N GLN A 21 3.29 -17.29 9.82
CA GLN A 21 4.67 -17.25 10.32
C GLN A 21 5.31 -18.62 10.17
N GLY A 22 6.64 -18.65 9.95
CA GLY A 22 7.39 -19.92 9.83
C GLY A 22 8.52 -19.87 8.83
N SER A 23 8.76 -18.72 8.14
CA SER A 23 9.91 -18.55 7.25
C SER A 23 10.77 -17.37 7.67
N VAL A 24 12.07 -17.57 7.65
CA VAL A 24 13.11 -16.51 7.75
C VAL A 24 13.82 -16.30 6.41
N GLY A 25 13.36 -16.97 5.35
CA GLY A 25 13.97 -16.94 4.03
C GLY A 25 15.22 -17.85 3.90
N ALA A 26 15.41 -18.78 4.85
CA ALA A 26 16.45 -19.80 4.78
C ALA A 26 16.11 -20.84 3.70
N SER A 27 16.96 -21.05 2.72
CA SER A 27 16.69 -21.83 1.51
C SER A 27 15.39 -21.41 0.80
N GLY A 28 15.07 -20.11 0.86
CA GLY A 28 13.79 -19.55 0.44
C GLY A 28 12.69 -19.80 1.48
N ASP A 29 11.48 -20.01 1.00
CA ASP A 29 10.26 -20.09 1.81
C ASP A 29 9.84 -21.54 2.13
N LEU A 30 10.76 -22.37 2.67
CA LEU A 30 10.56 -23.82 2.85
C LEU A 30 9.25 -24.18 3.56
N ALA A 31 9.01 -23.65 4.77
CA ALA A 31 7.85 -24.03 5.58
C ALA A 31 6.51 -23.66 4.93
N PRO A 32 6.27 -22.41 4.46
CA PRO A 32 5.01 -22.07 3.79
C PRO A 32 4.81 -22.86 2.49
N LEU A 33 5.83 -23.08 1.69
CA LEU A 33 5.74 -23.88 0.47
C LEU A 33 5.50 -25.38 0.78
N SER A 34 6.04 -25.88 1.89
CA SER A 34 5.75 -27.26 2.35
C SER A 34 4.27 -27.42 2.74
N HIS A 35 3.66 -26.44 3.42
CA HIS A 35 2.23 -26.47 3.72
C HIS A 35 1.38 -26.48 2.44
N MET A 36 1.76 -25.67 1.45
CA MET A 36 1.11 -25.66 0.14
C MET A 36 1.23 -27.02 -0.54
N THR A 37 2.43 -27.60 -0.58
CA THR A 37 2.71 -28.89 -1.24
C THR A 37 1.96 -30.04 -0.56
N LEU A 38 1.97 -30.12 0.77
CA LEU A 38 1.24 -31.14 1.53
C LEU A 38 -0.26 -31.11 1.22
N ALA A 39 -0.84 -29.90 1.12
CA ALA A 39 -2.25 -29.78 0.75
C ALA A 39 -2.54 -30.35 -0.64
N LEU A 40 -1.66 -30.12 -1.62
CA LEU A 40 -1.80 -30.67 -2.98
C LEU A 40 -1.57 -32.19 -3.02
N MET A 41 -0.81 -32.74 -2.08
CA MET A 41 -0.63 -34.19 -1.89
C MET A 41 -1.82 -34.84 -1.14
N GLY A 42 -2.79 -34.04 -0.67
CA GLY A 42 -3.93 -34.52 0.11
C GLY A 42 -3.65 -34.79 1.60
N GLU A 43 -2.46 -34.40 2.09
CA GLU A 43 -2.06 -34.63 3.49
C GLU A 43 -2.24 -33.39 4.38
N GLY A 44 -2.37 -32.21 3.78
CA GLY A 44 -2.49 -30.93 4.48
C GLY A 44 -3.93 -30.48 4.66
N GLU A 45 -4.08 -29.17 4.79
CA GLU A 45 -5.37 -28.50 4.97
C GLU A 45 -5.56 -27.41 3.89
N MET A 46 -6.82 -27.15 3.57
CA MET A 46 -7.23 -26.11 2.61
C MET A 46 -8.27 -25.19 3.23
N LEU A 47 -8.31 -23.96 2.74
CA LEU A 47 -9.44 -23.07 2.92
C LEU A 47 -10.41 -23.32 1.77
N PHE A 48 -11.62 -23.74 2.10
CA PHE A 48 -12.69 -23.98 1.16
C PHE A 48 -13.99 -23.39 1.73
N GLU A 49 -14.67 -22.54 0.95
CA GLU A 49 -15.86 -21.79 1.39
C GLU A 49 -15.68 -21.06 2.74
N GLY A 50 -14.49 -20.50 2.96
CA GLY A 50 -14.14 -19.76 4.17
C GLY A 50 -13.88 -20.64 5.40
N LYS A 51 -13.84 -21.96 5.25
CA LYS A 51 -13.54 -22.92 6.34
C LYS A 51 -12.21 -23.61 6.11
N ARG A 52 -11.51 -23.91 7.20
CA ARG A 52 -10.31 -24.75 7.20
C ARG A 52 -10.74 -26.21 7.26
N VAL A 53 -10.38 -26.98 6.25
CA VAL A 53 -10.79 -28.37 6.05
C VAL A 53 -9.60 -29.24 5.64
N SER A 54 -9.71 -30.56 5.84
CA SER A 54 -8.71 -31.52 5.33
C SER A 54 -8.65 -31.48 3.81
N ALA A 55 -7.47 -31.51 3.21
CA ALA A 55 -7.25 -31.34 1.77
C ALA A 55 -7.82 -32.51 0.93
N LEU A 56 -7.61 -33.75 1.34
CA LEU A 56 -7.97 -34.92 0.54
C LEU A 56 -9.45 -34.99 0.14
N PRO A 57 -10.43 -34.78 1.04
CA PRO A 57 -11.84 -34.81 0.64
C PRO A 57 -12.21 -33.77 -0.40
N VAL A 58 -11.73 -32.52 -0.24
CA VAL A 58 -12.09 -31.42 -1.17
C VAL A 58 -11.35 -31.52 -2.50
N LEU A 59 -10.15 -32.07 -2.56
CA LEU A 59 -9.48 -32.42 -3.80
C LEU A 59 -10.28 -33.44 -4.61
N ARG A 60 -10.74 -34.52 -3.93
CA ARG A 60 -11.56 -35.56 -4.56
C ARG A 60 -12.91 -35.04 -5.05
N GLU A 61 -13.57 -34.19 -4.27
CA GLU A 61 -14.81 -33.55 -4.64
C GLU A 61 -14.64 -32.67 -5.91
N ALA A 62 -13.49 -31.98 -6.02
CA ALA A 62 -13.13 -31.20 -7.20
C ALA A 62 -12.64 -32.03 -8.39
N GLY A 63 -12.54 -33.36 -8.24
CA GLY A 63 -12.01 -34.25 -9.29
C GLY A 63 -10.51 -34.11 -9.53
N ILE A 64 -9.77 -33.68 -8.51
CA ILE A 64 -8.31 -33.46 -8.55
C ILE A 64 -7.64 -34.63 -7.81
N ASP A 65 -6.83 -35.39 -8.51
CA ASP A 65 -6.01 -36.41 -7.89
C ASP A 65 -4.87 -35.78 -7.08
N PRO A 66 -4.62 -36.27 -5.84
CA PRO A 66 -3.50 -35.82 -5.04
C PRO A 66 -2.17 -36.02 -5.78
N LEU A 67 -1.26 -35.06 -5.65
CA LEU A 67 0.06 -35.14 -6.27
C LEU A 67 0.86 -36.33 -5.70
N VAL A 68 1.44 -37.09 -6.61
CA VAL A 68 2.52 -38.05 -6.32
C VAL A 68 3.79 -37.48 -6.92
N LEU A 69 4.73 -37.09 -6.03
CA LEU A 69 5.94 -36.38 -6.43
C LEU A 69 6.99 -37.35 -7.00
N GLU A 70 7.59 -36.95 -8.10
CA GLU A 70 8.73 -37.62 -8.70
C GLU A 70 10.08 -37.02 -8.22
N ALA A 71 11.19 -37.56 -8.74
CA ALA A 71 12.52 -37.11 -8.40
C ALA A 71 12.69 -35.59 -8.69
N LYS A 72 13.28 -34.86 -7.75
CA LYS A 72 13.48 -33.42 -7.75
C LYS A 72 12.22 -32.57 -7.49
N GLU A 73 10.98 -33.02 -7.79
CA GLU A 73 9.76 -32.20 -7.70
C GLU A 73 9.48 -31.74 -6.27
N GLY A 74 9.71 -32.59 -5.25
CA GLY A 74 9.51 -32.24 -3.85
C GLY A 74 10.35 -31.03 -3.42
N LEU A 75 11.67 -31.06 -3.74
CA LEU A 75 12.55 -29.95 -3.41
C LEU A 75 12.22 -28.71 -4.26
N ALA A 76 11.93 -28.88 -5.54
CA ALA A 76 11.57 -27.76 -6.43
C ALA A 76 10.29 -27.03 -6.00
N LEU A 77 9.35 -27.72 -5.36
CA LEU A 77 8.11 -27.11 -4.85
C LEU A 77 8.30 -26.30 -3.57
N ILE A 78 9.33 -26.59 -2.78
CA ILE A 78 9.52 -25.95 -1.46
C ILE A 78 10.72 -25.02 -1.40
N ASN A 79 11.68 -25.17 -2.31
CA ASN A 79 12.93 -24.41 -2.31
C ASN A 79 12.86 -23.23 -3.27
N GLY A 80 12.66 -22.03 -2.75
CA GLY A 80 12.58 -20.82 -3.56
C GLY A 80 11.83 -19.68 -2.87
N THR A 81 11.64 -18.59 -3.61
CA THR A 81 11.18 -17.29 -3.11
C THR A 81 9.69 -17.02 -3.37
N GLN A 82 8.92 -18.04 -3.75
CA GLN A 82 7.56 -17.88 -4.28
C GLN A 82 6.60 -17.25 -3.27
N THR A 83 6.68 -17.61 -1.98
CA THR A 83 5.77 -17.06 -0.96
C THR A 83 6.07 -15.60 -0.69
N SER A 84 7.33 -15.24 -0.44
CA SER A 84 7.73 -13.86 -0.18
C SER A 84 7.46 -12.96 -1.40
N THR A 85 7.75 -13.45 -2.61
CA THR A 85 7.45 -12.73 -3.86
C THR A 85 5.97 -12.51 -4.07
N ALA A 86 5.13 -13.53 -3.84
CA ALA A 86 3.68 -13.41 -3.96
C ALA A 86 3.09 -12.41 -2.95
N LEU A 87 3.54 -12.43 -1.70
CA LEU A 87 3.14 -11.47 -0.67
C LEU A 87 3.56 -10.04 -1.04
N ALA A 88 4.77 -9.87 -1.58
CA ALA A 88 5.29 -8.58 -2.00
C ALA A 88 4.52 -8.01 -3.21
N LEU A 89 4.23 -8.84 -4.22
CA LEU A 89 3.41 -8.46 -5.38
C LEU A 89 1.99 -8.10 -4.96
N HIS A 90 1.38 -8.88 -4.08
CA HIS A 90 0.06 -8.57 -3.55
C HIS A 90 0.05 -7.21 -2.83
N ALA A 91 1.08 -6.93 -2.02
CA ALA A 91 1.21 -5.64 -1.35
C ALA A 91 1.39 -4.49 -2.34
N LEU A 92 2.24 -4.65 -3.36
CA LEU A 92 2.46 -3.63 -4.39
C LEU A 92 1.16 -3.27 -5.11
N LEU A 93 0.43 -4.28 -5.59
CA LEU A 93 -0.85 -4.09 -6.29
C LEU A 93 -1.95 -3.52 -5.38
N SER A 94 -1.96 -3.90 -4.09
CA SER A 94 -2.91 -3.35 -3.11
C SER A 94 -2.61 -1.89 -2.76
N PHE A 95 -1.34 -1.46 -2.83
CA PHE A 95 -0.95 -0.09 -2.51
C PHE A 95 -1.13 0.88 -3.69
N GLU A 96 -1.16 0.40 -4.92
CA GLU A 96 -1.32 1.25 -6.11
C GLU A 96 -2.56 2.17 -6.02
N PRO A 97 -3.80 1.66 -5.82
CA PRO A 97 -4.97 2.53 -5.69
C PRO A 97 -4.91 3.46 -4.47
N VAL A 98 -4.24 3.05 -3.39
CA VAL A 98 -4.06 3.88 -2.18
C VAL A 98 -3.13 5.06 -2.45
N LEU A 99 -2.02 4.84 -3.18
CA LEU A 99 -1.11 5.91 -3.59
C LEU A 99 -1.79 6.91 -4.54
N GLU A 100 -2.55 6.42 -5.51
CA GLU A 100 -3.29 7.27 -6.44
C GLU A 100 -4.37 8.08 -5.71
N ALA A 101 -5.10 7.47 -4.79
CA ALA A 101 -6.05 8.16 -3.91
C ALA A 101 -5.35 9.22 -3.04
N ALA A 102 -4.13 8.94 -2.53
CA ALA A 102 -3.35 9.91 -1.75
C ALA A 102 -3.05 11.20 -2.52
N ILE A 103 -2.81 11.12 -3.83
CA ILE A 103 -2.60 12.29 -4.70
C ILE A 103 -3.90 13.09 -4.83
N VAL A 104 -5.03 12.43 -5.05
CA VAL A 104 -6.34 13.09 -5.16
C VAL A 104 -6.75 13.75 -3.84
N VAL A 105 -6.63 13.03 -2.72
CA VAL A 105 -6.96 13.55 -1.39
C VAL A 105 -6.03 14.68 -1.00
N GLY A 106 -4.73 14.57 -1.33
CA GLY A 106 -3.77 15.64 -1.13
C GLY A 106 -4.11 16.91 -1.92
N ALA A 107 -4.61 16.78 -3.16
CA ALA A 107 -5.06 17.92 -3.96
C ALA A 107 -6.33 18.57 -3.37
N LEU A 108 -7.28 17.76 -2.89
CA LEU A 108 -8.45 18.23 -2.13
C LEU A 108 -8.03 19.03 -0.88
N THR A 109 -7.00 18.54 -0.17
CA THR A 109 -6.44 19.22 1.01
C THR A 109 -5.80 20.54 0.65
N VAL A 110 -5.11 20.64 -0.50
CA VAL A 110 -4.54 21.92 -0.98
C VAL A 110 -5.63 22.97 -1.13
N ASP A 111 -6.71 22.65 -1.81
CA ASP A 111 -7.84 23.60 -1.97
C ASP A 111 -8.55 23.89 -0.65
N ALA A 112 -8.80 22.88 0.18
CA ALA A 112 -9.42 23.08 1.49
C ALA A 112 -8.64 24.05 2.40
N ALA A 113 -7.31 23.99 2.34
CA ALA A 113 -6.42 24.90 3.06
C ALA A 113 -6.17 26.23 2.32
N ARG A 114 -6.78 26.46 1.16
CA ARG A 114 -6.47 27.59 0.27
C ARG A 114 -4.97 27.65 -0.04
N GLY A 115 -4.38 26.51 -0.38
CA GLY A 115 -2.97 26.38 -0.72
C GLY A 115 -2.65 26.90 -2.13
N SER A 116 -1.36 27.18 -2.37
CA SER A 116 -0.87 27.67 -3.66
C SER A 116 -0.61 26.51 -4.65
N ASP A 117 -0.95 26.72 -5.92
CA ASP A 117 -0.57 25.85 -7.04
C ASP A 117 0.84 26.16 -7.60
N GLY A 118 1.44 27.28 -7.19
CA GLY A 118 2.78 27.70 -7.59
C GLY A 118 3.87 26.64 -7.37
N PRO A 119 3.90 25.90 -6.23
CA PRO A 119 4.86 24.83 -6.01
C PRO A 119 4.80 23.68 -7.02
N PHE A 120 3.74 23.56 -7.80
CA PHE A 120 3.56 22.51 -8.81
C PHE A 120 3.97 22.94 -10.23
N ASP A 121 4.56 24.14 -10.39
CA ASP A 121 5.04 24.64 -11.68
C ASP A 121 6.03 23.65 -12.32
N PRO A 122 5.85 23.25 -13.60
CA PRO A 122 6.64 22.23 -14.25
C PRO A 122 8.14 22.55 -14.31
N ARG A 123 8.49 23.83 -14.35
CA ARG A 123 9.89 24.29 -14.40
C ARG A 123 10.67 23.89 -13.14
N ILE A 124 10.04 23.96 -11.97
CA ILE A 124 10.65 23.57 -10.68
C ILE A 124 11.08 22.10 -10.75
N HIS A 125 10.20 21.23 -11.22
CA HIS A 125 10.38 19.79 -11.22
C HIS A 125 11.33 19.32 -12.32
N ALA A 126 11.28 19.97 -13.50
CA ALA A 126 12.21 19.72 -14.60
C ALA A 126 13.66 20.04 -14.23
N LEU A 127 13.90 21.14 -13.50
CA LEU A 127 15.24 21.51 -13.02
C LEU A 127 15.84 20.51 -12.04
N ARG A 128 15.02 19.81 -11.26
CA ARG A 128 15.49 18.77 -10.33
C ARG A 128 15.64 17.40 -10.99
N GLY A 129 14.83 17.09 -12.01
CA GLY A 129 14.97 15.91 -12.87
C GLY A 129 14.53 14.57 -12.26
N GLN A 130 13.87 14.54 -11.08
CA GLN A 130 13.37 13.31 -10.47
C GLN A 130 12.05 12.89 -11.14
N PRO A 131 11.96 11.69 -11.77
CA PRO A 131 10.80 11.31 -12.59
C PRO A 131 9.47 11.28 -11.81
N GLY A 132 9.45 10.63 -10.65
CA GLY A 132 8.24 10.55 -9.81
C GLY A 132 7.76 11.92 -9.34
N GLN A 133 8.69 12.84 -9.01
CA GLN A 133 8.36 14.20 -8.64
C GLN A 133 7.71 14.97 -9.80
N ILE A 134 8.21 14.80 -11.03
CA ILE A 134 7.65 15.40 -12.25
C ILE A 134 6.23 14.90 -12.48
N ASP A 135 6.01 13.59 -12.35
CA ASP A 135 4.71 12.97 -12.56
C ASP A 135 3.69 13.44 -11.51
N VAL A 136 4.05 13.40 -10.24
CA VAL A 136 3.15 13.83 -9.15
C VAL A 136 2.79 15.31 -9.29
N ALA A 137 3.75 16.18 -9.61
CA ALA A 137 3.47 17.60 -9.87
C ALA A 137 2.52 17.81 -11.05
N ARG A 138 2.63 16.99 -12.10
CA ARG A 138 1.71 17.02 -13.25
C ARG A 138 0.29 16.65 -12.82
N TYR A 139 0.12 15.64 -11.98
CA TYR A 139 -1.19 15.25 -11.44
C TYR A 139 -1.81 16.38 -10.59
N TYR A 140 -1.04 17.02 -9.71
CA TYR A 140 -1.54 18.15 -8.91
C TYR A 140 -2.02 19.31 -9.79
N ARG A 141 -1.26 19.69 -10.82
CA ARG A 141 -1.69 20.74 -11.76
C ARG A 141 -3.02 20.39 -12.43
N LYS A 142 -3.16 19.14 -12.93
CA LYS A 142 -4.39 18.66 -13.57
C LYS A 142 -5.57 18.67 -12.60
N LEU A 143 -5.37 18.16 -11.40
CA LEU A 143 -6.41 18.08 -10.39
C LEU A 143 -6.90 19.44 -9.89
N LEU A 144 -6.05 20.47 -9.87
CA LEU A 144 -6.38 21.80 -9.36
C LEU A 144 -6.80 22.79 -10.47
N GLU A 145 -6.74 22.39 -11.73
CA GLU A 145 -7.07 23.26 -12.85
C GLU A 145 -8.52 23.71 -12.82
N GLY A 146 -8.75 25.01 -12.90
CA GLY A 146 -10.09 25.62 -12.90
C GLY A 146 -10.71 25.78 -11.51
N SER A 147 -9.98 25.56 -10.41
CA SER A 147 -10.48 25.82 -9.05
C SER A 147 -10.75 27.30 -8.83
N SER A 148 -12.01 27.65 -8.46
CA SER A 148 -12.35 29.01 -8.04
C SER A 148 -11.85 29.31 -6.62
N ILE A 149 -11.67 28.30 -5.79
CA ILE A 149 -11.02 28.43 -4.46
C ILE A 149 -9.59 28.90 -4.68
N ARG A 150 -8.82 28.25 -5.55
CA ARG A 150 -7.45 28.68 -5.87
C ARG A 150 -7.42 30.07 -6.51
N ALA A 151 -8.35 30.37 -7.39
CA ALA A 151 -8.43 31.69 -8.04
C ALA A 151 -8.67 32.83 -7.05
N SER A 152 -9.42 32.56 -5.96
CA SER A 152 -9.82 33.58 -4.97
C SER A 152 -8.67 34.22 -4.18
N HIS A 153 -7.47 33.62 -4.19
CA HIS A 153 -6.30 34.07 -3.40
C HIS A 153 -5.00 34.05 -4.21
N ARG A 154 -5.08 34.13 -5.55
CA ARG A 154 -3.88 34.29 -6.41
C ARG A 154 -3.18 35.64 -6.20
N GLU A 155 -3.96 36.65 -5.87
CA GLU A 155 -3.48 37.98 -5.52
C GLU A 155 -3.90 38.30 -4.07
N GLY A 156 -3.02 38.99 -3.36
CA GLY A 156 -3.30 39.42 -1.99
C GLY A 156 -3.24 38.31 -0.93
N ASP A 157 -2.67 37.13 -1.23
CA ASP A 157 -2.39 36.12 -0.20
C ASP A 157 -1.27 36.63 0.70
N ASP A 158 -1.57 36.73 1.99
CA ASP A 158 -0.63 37.18 3.02
C ASP A 158 0.33 36.07 3.50
N ARG A 159 0.12 34.82 3.05
CA ARG A 159 1.05 33.71 3.28
C ARG A 159 2.19 33.79 2.29
N VAL A 160 3.41 33.88 2.80
CA VAL A 160 4.62 33.85 1.96
C VAL A 160 4.82 32.47 1.33
N GLN A 161 4.56 31.42 2.09
CA GLN A 161 4.70 30.03 1.67
C GLN A 161 3.72 29.12 2.43
N ASP A 162 3.23 28.08 1.74
CA ASP A 162 2.49 26.98 2.39
C ASP A 162 3.42 26.09 3.21
N PRO A 163 2.90 25.36 4.22
CA PRO A 163 3.64 24.32 4.91
C PRO A 163 4.12 23.22 3.93
N TYR A 164 5.18 22.50 4.34
CA TYR A 164 5.77 21.44 3.51
C TYR A 164 4.78 20.34 3.16
N CYS A 165 3.85 19.99 4.05
CA CYS A 165 2.83 18.99 3.80
C CYS A 165 1.88 19.37 2.64
N LEU A 166 1.80 20.63 2.24
CA LEU A 166 1.10 21.10 1.05
C LEU A 166 2.04 21.25 -0.14
N ARG A 167 3.10 22.06 0.00
CA ARG A 167 3.94 22.46 -1.14
C ARG A 167 5.00 21.43 -1.56
N CYS A 168 5.40 20.51 -0.67
CA CYS A 168 6.42 19.52 -0.96
C CYS A 168 5.85 18.12 -1.30
N GLN A 169 4.55 18.02 -1.57
CA GLN A 169 3.92 16.75 -1.94
C GLN A 169 4.56 16.10 -3.18
N PRO A 170 4.89 16.82 -4.26
CA PRO A 170 5.59 16.22 -5.39
C PRO A 170 6.94 15.63 -5.03
N GLN A 171 7.69 16.28 -4.15
CA GLN A 171 9.01 15.83 -3.72
C GLN A 171 8.92 14.56 -2.87
N VAL A 172 7.96 14.50 -1.96
CA VAL A 172 7.79 13.37 -1.02
C VAL A 172 7.10 12.20 -1.70
N VAL A 173 5.89 12.41 -2.22
CA VAL A 173 5.10 11.34 -2.86
C VAL A 173 5.77 10.86 -4.15
N GLY A 174 6.45 11.75 -4.89
CA GLY A 174 7.23 11.40 -6.07
C GLY A 174 8.41 10.50 -5.74
N ALA A 175 9.12 10.75 -4.65
CA ALA A 175 10.19 9.87 -4.18
C ALA A 175 9.66 8.48 -3.80
N CYS A 176 8.50 8.41 -3.13
CA CYS A 176 7.83 7.15 -2.83
C CYS A 176 7.45 6.39 -4.13
N LEU A 177 6.88 7.09 -5.11
CA LEU A 177 6.54 6.51 -6.41
C LEU A 177 7.75 5.91 -7.13
N ASP A 178 8.91 6.58 -7.11
CA ASP A 178 10.12 6.05 -7.73
C ASP A 178 10.66 4.80 -7.02
N GLN A 179 10.56 4.72 -5.67
CA GLN A 179 10.89 3.50 -4.93
C GLN A 179 9.94 2.34 -5.27
N LEU A 180 8.64 2.60 -5.39
CA LEU A 180 7.66 1.58 -5.77
C LEU A 180 7.88 1.07 -7.20
N ARG A 181 8.23 1.95 -8.14
CA ARG A 181 8.62 1.59 -9.51
C ARG A 181 9.85 0.68 -9.53
N HIS A 182 10.85 1.00 -8.71
CA HIS A 182 12.04 0.16 -8.57
C HIS A 182 11.69 -1.21 -7.98
N ALA A 183 10.90 -1.24 -6.91
CA ALA A 183 10.43 -2.49 -6.30
C ALA A 183 9.64 -3.34 -7.32
N ALA A 184 8.76 -2.75 -8.12
CA ALA A 184 8.03 -3.43 -9.17
C ALA A 184 8.95 -4.13 -10.18
N LEU A 185 10.03 -3.45 -10.62
CA LEU A 185 11.01 -4.05 -11.53
C LEU A 185 11.74 -5.26 -10.91
N VAL A 186 12.07 -5.19 -9.62
CA VAL A 186 12.70 -6.30 -8.89
C VAL A 186 11.73 -7.47 -8.79
N LEU A 187 10.50 -7.22 -8.32
CA LEU A 187 9.49 -8.25 -8.08
C LEU A 187 9.04 -8.96 -9.37
N VAL A 188 8.91 -8.23 -10.49
CA VAL A 188 8.57 -8.83 -11.79
C VAL A 188 9.70 -9.75 -12.29
N ARG A 189 10.97 -9.38 -12.08
CA ARG A 189 12.09 -10.27 -12.39
C ARG A 189 12.06 -11.52 -11.53
N GLU A 190 11.87 -11.37 -10.24
CA GLU A 190 11.81 -12.49 -9.29
C GLU A 190 10.66 -13.46 -9.59
N ALA A 191 9.48 -12.94 -9.93
CA ALA A 191 8.33 -13.75 -10.30
C ALA A 191 8.54 -14.61 -11.56
N ASN A 192 9.50 -14.24 -12.41
CA ASN A 192 9.88 -14.97 -13.62
C ASN A 192 11.22 -15.72 -13.48
N ALA A 193 11.82 -15.71 -12.29
CA ALA A 193 13.11 -16.32 -12.04
C ALA A 193 13.00 -17.81 -11.67
N VAL A 194 14.07 -18.54 -11.89
CA VAL A 194 14.27 -19.88 -11.34
C VAL A 194 15.03 -19.74 -10.03
N THR A 195 14.31 -19.91 -8.92
CA THR A 195 14.82 -19.66 -7.55
C THR A 195 15.10 -20.93 -6.76
N ASP A 196 15.20 -22.06 -7.44
CA ASP A 196 15.47 -23.39 -6.87
C ASP A 196 16.97 -23.66 -6.64
N ASN A 197 17.30 -24.74 -5.95
CA ASN A 197 18.64 -25.29 -5.78
C ASN A 197 18.58 -26.81 -5.48
N PRO A 198 19.45 -27.66 -6.08
CA PRO A 198 20.34 -27.34 -7.20
C PRO A 198 19.56 -27.10 -8.51
N LEU A 199 20.15 -26.32 -9.39
CA LEU A 199 19.60 -26.10 -10.74
C LEU A 199 19.98 -27.26 -11.67
N VAL A 200 19.04 -27.70 -12.50
CA VAL A 200 19.23 -28.76 -13.48
C VAL A 200 19.27 -28.14 -14.88
N PHE A 201 20.33 -28.43 -15.62
CA PHE A 201 20.55 -27.97 -17.00
C PHE A 201 20.39 -29.18 -17.94
N PRO A 202 19.24 -29.39 -18.55
CA PRO A 202 18.97 -30.60 -19.32
C PRO A 202 19.82 -30.73 -20.61
N ASP A 203 20.25 -29.61 -21.17
CA ASP A 203 21.00 -29.59 -22.44
C ASP A 203 22.37 -30.27 -22.33
N ASP A 204 23.04 -30.18 -21.20
CA ASP A 204 24.36 -30.77 -20.94
C ASP A 204 24.35 -31.77 -19.78
N GLY A 205 23.16 -31.99 -19.16
CA GLY A 205 22.99 -32.88 -18.01
C GLY A 205 23.63 -32.37 -16.71
N ALA A 206 24.00 -31.10 -16.65
CA ALA A 206 24.65 -30.55 -15.46
C ALA A 206 23.63 -30.32 -14.33
N MET A 207 24.09 -30.55 -13.10
CA MET A 207 23.37 -30.24 -11.87
C MET A 207 24.27 -29.36 -11.00
N ILE A 208 23.91 -28.09 -10.84
CA ILE A 208 24.74 -27.07 -10.19
C ILE A 208 24.09 -26.52 -8.95
N SER A 209 24.77 -26.64 -7.80
CA SER A 209 24.34 -26.01 -6.55
C SER A 209 24.73 -24.53 -6.52
N GLY A 210 23.76 -23.67 -6.17
CA GLY A 210 23.92 -22.24 -6.08
C GLY A 210 23.07 -21.66 -4.95
N GLY A 211 22.72 -20.37 -5.03
CA GLY A 211 22.00 -19.63 -3.99
C GLY A 211 20.77 -18.86 -4.49
N ASN A 212 20.16 -19.26 -5.61
CA ASN A 212 19.04 -18.52 -6.22
C ASN A 212 17.78 -18.49 -5.32
N PHE A 213 17.71 -19.32 -4.31
CA PHE A 213 16.67 -19.28 -3.28
C PHE A 213 16.79 -18.11 -2.31
N HIS A 214 17.93 -17.39 -2.31
CA HIS A 214 18.15 -16.29 -1.36
C HIS A 214 17.36 -15.05 -1.76
N ALA A 215 16.29 -14.78 -1.01
CA ALA A 215 15.30 -13.75 -1.33
C ALA A 215 15.73 -12.32 -0.93
N GLU A 216 17.04 -12.03 -0.79
CA GLU A 216 17.51 -10.69 -0.44
C GLU A 216 17.00 -9.59 -1.38
N PRO A 217 16.93 -9.79 -2.72
CA PRO A 217 16.33 -8.79 -3.60
C PRO A 217 14.88 -8.45 -3.25
N VAL A 218 14.09 -9.47 -2.85
CA VAL A 218 12.70 -9.30 -2.42
C VAL A 218 12.64 -8.57 -1.09
N ALA A 219 13.50 -8.93 -0.13
CA ALA A 219 13.54 -8.30 1.19
C ALA A 219 13.86 -6.80 1.10
N LEU A 220 14.89 -6.42 0.35
CA LEU A 220 15.27 -5.02 0.12
C LEU A 220 14.17 -4.24 -0.63
N ALA A 221 13.52 -4.84 -1.63
CA ALA A 221 12.38 -4.22 -2.31
C ALA A 221 11.22 -3.97 -1.34
N CYS A 222 10.90 -4.94 -0.47
CA CYS A 222 9.85 -4.80 0.53
C CYS A 222 10.20 -3.74 1.59
N ASP A 223 11.46 -3.62 2.01
CA ASP A 223 11.90 -2.58 2.93
C ASP A 223 11.74 -1.18 2.32
N ALA A 224 12.10 -1.01 1.04
CA ALA A 224 11.88 0.23 0.32
C ALA A 224 10.37 0.55 0.21
N MET A 225 9.53 -0.44 -0.07
CA MET A 225 8.07 -0.30 -0.07
C MET A 225 7.53 0.09 1.31
N ALA A 226 8.02 -0.52 2.40
CA ALA A 226 7.59 -0.21 3.75
C ALA A 226 7.86 1.26 4.12
N VAL A 227 9.04 1.77 3.77
CA VAL A 227 9.39 3.19 3.97
C VAL A 227 8.47 4.10 3.14
N ALA A 228 8.22 3.77 1.87
CA ALA A 228 7.35 4.54 0.99
C ALA A 228 5.89 4.59 1.51
N ILE A 229 5.35 3.44 1.95
CA ILE A 229 3.99 3.34 2.52
C ILE A 229 3.88 4.19 3.80
N ALA A 230 4.86 4.09 4.69
CA ALA A 230 4.89 4.86 5.94
C ALA A 230 4.97 6.37 5.66
N GLU A 231 5.76 6.79 4.69
CA GLU A 231 5.95 8.21 4.34
C GLU A 231 4.71 8.84 3.70
N VAL A 232 3.99 8.09 2.84
CA VAL A 232 2.70 8.54 2.31
C VAL A 232 1.68 8.75 3.43
N GLY A 233 1.61 7.84 4.40
CA GLY A 233 0.77 8.00 5.59
C GLY A 233 1.22 9.15 6.49
N ALA A 234 2.53 9.34 6.68
CA ALA A 234 3.08 10.38 7.53
C ALA A 234 2.80 11.79 6.99
N ILE A 235 2.97 12.02 5.69
CA ILE A 235 2.65 13.33 5.10
C ILE A 235 1.14 13.60 5.10
N ALA A 236 0.30 12.58 4.94
CA ALA A 236 -1.15 12.67 5.05
C ALA A 236 -1.58 13.06 6.47
N GLU A 237 -1.01 12.43 7.50
CA GLU A 237 -1.26 12.78 8.90
C GLU A 237 -0.88 14.25 9.19
N ARG A 238 0.25 14.73 8.66
CA ARG A 238 0.63 16.15 8.79
C ARG A 238 -0.37 17.09 8.13
N ARG A 239 -0.99 16.71 7.02
CA ARG A 239 -2.05 17.49 6.38
C ARG A 239 -3.32 17.54 7.23
N ILE A 240 -3.71 16.44 7.87
CA ILE A 240 -4.82 16.42 8.83
C ILE A 240 -4.53 17.38 9.99
N ALA A 241 -3.34 17.26 10.61
CA ALA A 241 -2.92 18.14 11.69
C ALA A 241 -2.97 19.63 11.29
N MET A 242 -2.51 19.96 10.09
CA MET A 242 -2.55 21.31 9.53
C MET A 242 -3.98 21.80 9.32
N LEU A 243 -4.87 20.97 8.77
CA LEU A 243 -6.27 21.34 8.53
C LEU A 243 -7.03 21.70 9.82
N ILE A 244 -6.81 20.98 10.90
CA ILE A 244 -7.49 21.22 12.19
C ILE A 244 -6.90 22.37 13.00
N ASP A 245 -5.72 22.89 12.62
CA ASP A 245 -5.07 24.03 13.25
C ASP A 245 -5.53 25.33 12.56
N ALA A 246 -6.38 26.09 13.25
CA ALA A 246 -6.91 27.36 12.73
C ALA A 246 -5.81 28.42 12.47
N GLY A 247 -4.69 28.36 13.21
CA GLY A 247 -3.56 29.30 13.04
C GLY A 247 -2.84 29.09 11.72
N VAL A 248 -2.87 27.87 11.16
CA VAL A 248 -2.21 27.49 9.91
C VAL A 248 -3.18 27.42 8.75
N SER A 249 -4.27 26.65 8.89
CA SER A 249 -5.26 26.44 7.83
C SER A 249 -6.18 27.64 7.60
N ARG A 250 -6.42 28.45 8.63
CA ARG A 250 -7.43 29.52 8.68
C ARG A 250 -8.87 29.01 8.55
N LEU A 251 -9.07 27.72 8.70
CA LEU A 251 -10.36 27.11 8.86
C LEU A 251 -10.77 27.17 10.36
N PRO A 252 -12.05 26.95 10.69
CA PRO A 252 -12.45 26.83 12.09
C PRO A 252 -11.64 25.75 12.85
N PRO A 253 -11.29 25.99 14.12
CA PRO A 253 -10.53 25.03 14.91
C PRO A 253 -11.19 23.65 14.88
N PHE A 254 -10.39 22.58 14.69
CA PHE A 254 -10.87 21.21 14.57
C PHE A 254 -11.96 20.98 13.51
N LEU A 255 -12.10 21.90 12.53
CA LEU A 255 -13.11 21.85 11.45
C LEU A 255 -14.54 21.78 11.96
N THR A 256 -14.84 22.50 13.04
CA THR A 256 -16.19 22.67 13.58
C THR A 256 -16.51 24.14 13.82
N ALA A 257 -17.79 24.54 13.56
CA ALA A 257 -18.22 25.92 13.75
C ALA A 257 -18.24 26.32 15.24
N ASP A 258 -18.61 25.39 16.11
CA ASP A 258 -18.77 25.61 17.56
C ASP A 258 -17.65 24.90 18.34
N ALA A 259 -16.39 25.31 18.11
CA ALA A 259 -15.24 24.79 18.83
C ALA A 259 -15.38 25.06 20.35
N GLY A 260 -15.08 24.05 21.15
CA GLY A 260 -15.28 24.07 22.61
C GLY A 260 -16.59 23.39 23.05
N LEU A 261 -17.67 23.50 22.29
CA LEU A 261 -18.86 22.65 22.45
C LEU A 261 -18.64 21.31 21.70
N ASN A 262 -18.10 21.38 20.50
CA ASN A 262 -17.73 20.23 19.68
C ASN A 262 -16.22 20.05 19.60
N SER A 263 -15.76 18.81 19.58
CA SER A 263 -14.36 18.41 19.38
C SER A 263 -13.98 18.24 17.90
N GLY A 264 -14.98 18.09 17.01
CA GLY A 264 -14.79 17.95 15.58
C GLY A 264 -13.83 16.82 15.21
N PHE A 265 -12.79 17.14 14.44
CA PHE A 265 -11.80 16.15 13.96
C PHE A 265 -10.65 15.91 14.94
N MET A 266 -10.68 16.42 16.17
CA MET A 266 -9.57 16.27 17.13
C MET A 266 -9.22 14.79 17.36
N ILE A 267 -10.19 13.93 17.68
CA ILE A 267 -9.93 12.50 17.95
C ILE A 267 -9.66 11.70 16.67
N ALA A 268 -10.27 12.08 15.55
CA ALA A 268 -9.93 11.49 14.26
C ALA A 268 -8.45 11.72 13.90
N HIS A 269 -7.91 12.91 14.18
CA HIS A 269 -6.48 13.19 14.02
C HIS A 269 -5.61 12.33 14.96
N VAL A 270 -6.01 12.16 16.23
CA VAL A 270 -5.30 11.27 17.17
C VAL A 270 -5.24 9.84 16.63
N THR A 271 -6.33 9.36 16.03
CA THR A 271 -6.35 8.05 15.36
C THR A 271 -5.35 8.00 14.20
N ALA A 272 -5.34 9.00 13.32
CA ALA A 272 -4.38 9.06 12.22
C ALA A 272 -2.91 9.11 12.72
N ALA A 273 -2.63 9.86 13.79
CA ALA A 273 -1.32 9.94 14.40
C ALA A 273 -0.86 8.60 15.00
N SER A 274 -1.78 7.85 15.63
CA SER A 274 -1.50 6.49 16.14
C SER A 274 -1.11 5.55 15.02
N LEU A 275 -1.88 5.50 13.93
CA LEU A 275 -1.63 4.65 12.77
C LEU A 275 -0.30 5.02 12.07
N ALA A 276 -0.01 6.32 11.91
CA ALA A 276 1.25 6.79 11.35
C ALA A 276 2.45 6.39 12.23
N SER A 277 2.31 6.47 13.55
CA SER A 277 3.35 6.04 14.51
C SER A 277 3.62 4.54 14.43
N GLU A 278 2.57 3.72 14.32
CA GLU A 278 2.70 2.27 14.15
C GLU A 278 3.43 1.93 12.84
N ASN A 279 3.06 2.57 11.74
CA ASN A 279 3.74 2.39 10.46
C ASN A 279 5.24 2.72 10.51
N LYS A 280 5.64 3.76 11.25
CA LYS A 280 7.06 4.08 11.46
C LYS A 280 7.81 2.94 12.14
N SER A 281 7.22 2.29 13.15
CA SER A 281 7.82 1.12 13.80
C SER A 281 7.95 -0.05 12.82
N MET A 282 6.91 -0.31 12.02
CA MET A 282 6.91 -1.37 11.02
C MET A 282 7.83 -1.08 9.83
N ALA A 283 8.22 0.16 9.58
CA ALA A 283 9.14 0.54 8.51
C ALA A 283 10.62 0.24 8.83
N HIS A 284 10.95 -0.22 10.04
CA HIS A 284 12.31 -0.66 10.35
C HIS A 284 12.73 -1.77 9.38
N PRO A 285 13.93 -1.69 8.74
CA PRO A 285 14.33 -2.69 7.74
C PRO A 285 14.36 -4.11 8.30
N ALA A 286 13.70 -5.05 7.61
CA ALA A 286 13.71 -6.46 7.98
C ALA A 286 14.91 -7.19 7.37
N SER A 287 15.37 -6.79 6.18
CA SER A 287 16.50 -7.41 5.46
C SER A 287 17.82 -7.40 6.24
N VAL A 288 17.97 -6.48 7.19
CA VAL A 288 19.21 -6.37 8.00
C VAL A 288 19.20 -7.26 9.26
N ASP A 289 18.10 -7.98 9.53
CA ASP A 289 17.92 -8.82 10.71
C ASP A 289 18.16 -10.30 10.39
N SER A 290 19.35 -10.60 9.87
CA SER A 290 19.77 -11.98 9.60
C SER A 290 20.16 -12.71 10.87
N LEU A 291 19.77 -14.00 10.96
CA LEU A 291 20.21 -14.91 12.03
C LEU A 291 20.42 -16.33 11.49
N PRO A 292 21.39 -17.09 12.01
CA PRO A 292 21.70 -18.42 11.51
C PRO A 292 20.62 -19.44 11.87
N THR A 293 20.36 -20.34 10.92
CA THR A 293 19.50 -21.51 11.07
C THR A 293 20.19 -22.79 10.64
N SER A 294 19.55 -23.94 10.76
CA SER A 294 20.02 -25.26 10.26
C SER A 294 21.46 -25.59 10.70
N ALA A 295 21.76 -25.40 12.00
CA ALA A 295 23.08 -25.62 12.58
C ALA A 295 24.20 -24.81 11.90
N ASN A 296 23.90 -23.54 11.54
CA ASN A 296 24.75 -22.59 10.83
C ASN A 296 25.03 -22.91 9.35
N GLN A 297 24.29 -23.84 8.75
CA GLN A 297 24.38 -24.06 7.29
C GLN A 297 23.75 -22.87 6.53
N GLU A 298 22.61 -22.37 7.00
CA GLU A 298 21.98 -21.13 6.55
C GLU A 298 22.36 -20.01 7.54
N ASP A 299 23.58 -19.52 7.45
CA ASP A 299 24.18 -18.54 8.38
C ASP A 299 23.82 -17.08 8.05
N HIS A 300 23.28 -16.83 6.87
CA HIS A 300 22.75 -15.55 6.43
C HIS A 300 21.41 -15.74 5.71
N VAL A 301 20.36 -15.12 6.22
CA VAL A 301 18.97 -15.25 5.72
C VAL A 301 18.37 -13.88 5.42
N SER A 302 17.38 -13.84 4.51
CA SER A 302 16.86 -12.59 3.95
C SER A 302 15.76 -11.94 4.78
N MET A 303 15.04 -12.68 5.61
CA MET A 303 13.79 -12.24 6.28
C MET A 303 12.69 -11.77 5.31
N ALA A 304 12.75 -12.14 4.02
CA ALA A 304 11.88 -11.63 2.96
C ALA A 304 10.39 -11.86 3.25
N THR A 305 10.03 -13.00 3.83
CA THR A 305 8.63 -13.33 4.13
C THR A 305 8.04 -12.37 5.16
N PHE A 306 8.78 -12.02 6.22
CA PHE A 306 8.36 -11.00 7.18
C PHE A 306 8.34 -9.61 6.54
N ALA A 307 9.39 -9.28 5.77
CA ALA A 307 9.47 -8.01 5.04
C ALA A 307 8.23 -7.77 4.17
N ALA A 308 7.79 -8.80 3.42
CA ALA A 308 6.63 -8.73 2.56
C ALA A 308 5.30 -8.74 3.34
N ARG A 309 5.16 -9.63 4.33
CA ARG A 309 3.93 -9.82 5.09
C ARG A 309 3.51 -8.56 5.87
N ARG A 310 4.47 -7.83 6.45
CA ARG A 310 4.19 -6.61 7.23
C ARG A 310 3.61 -5.46 6.39
N LEU A 311 3.76 -5.49 5.06
CA LEU A 311 3.27 -4.43 4.19
C LEU A 311 1.73 -4.31 4.22
N GLN A 312 1.01 -5.44 4.35
CA GLN A 312 -0.46 -5.42 4.36
C GLN A 312 -1.06 -4.58 5.50
N PRO A 313 -0.73 -4.79 6.78
CA PRO A 313 -1.22 -3.92 7.85
C PRO A 313 -0.75 -2.47 7.68
N MET A 314 0.46 -2.22 7.15
CA MET A 314 0.93 -0.86 6.87
C MET A 314 0.08 -0.15 5.80
N ILE A 315 -0.32 -0.87 4.75
CA ILE A 315 -1.23 -0.37 3.70
C ILE A 315 -2.60 -0.04 4.30
N ALA A 316 -3.15 -0.95 5.12
CA ALA A 316 -4.42 -0.73 5.80
C ALA A 316 -4.37 0.53 6.69
N ASN A 317 -3.31 0.70 7.49
CA ASN A 317 -3.10 1.90 8.31
C ASN A 317 -3.04 3.17 7.44
N THR A 318 -2.28 3.16 6.35
CA THR A 318 -2.17 4.32 5.44
C THR A 318 -3.51 4.64 4.78
N ALA A 319 -4.27 3.63 4.36
CA ALA A 319 -5.61 3.83 3.80
C ALA A 319 -6.58 4.46 4.81
N HIS A 320 -6.53 4.07 6.09
CA HIS A 320 -7.32 4.70 7.15
C HIS A 320 -6.91 6.16 7.39
N ILE A 321 -5.61 6.46 7.41
CA ILE A 321 -5.11 7.84 7.53
C ILE A 321 -5.65 8.70 6.37
N LEU A 322 -5.60 8.19 5.14
CA LEU A 322 -6.13 8.88 3.96
C LEU A 322 -7.66 9.01 3.99
N GLY A 323 -8.38 8.03 4.52
CA GLY A 323 -9.83 8.11 4.77
C GLY A 323 -10.19 9.25 5.74
N ILE A 324 -9.41 9.41 6.81
CA ILE A 324 -9.56 10.52 7.76
C ILE A 324 -9.22 11.86 7.09
N GLU A 325 -8.14 11.90 6.29
CA GLU A 325 -7.78 13.11 5.53
C GLU A 325 -8.88 13.51 4.55
N LEU A 326 -9.43 12.55 3.82
CA LEU A 326 -10.53 12.77 2.88
C LEU A 326 -11.74 13.42 3.57
N LEU A 327 -12.12 12.90 4.74
CA LEU A 327 -13.21 13.47 5.56
C LEU A 327 -12.87 14.89 6.02
N ALA A 328 -11.68 15.12 6.53
CA ALA A 328 -11.23 16.41 7.04
C ALA A 328 -11.14 17.46 5.92
N ALA A 329 -10.53 17.10 4.79
CA ALA A 329 -10.40 18.01 3.65
C ALA A 329 -11.76 18.37 3.03
N ALA A 330 -12.66 17.39 2.88
CA ALA A 330 -14.02 17.64 2.42
C ALA A 330 -14.81 18.54 3.39
N GLN A 331 -14.60 18.38 4.71
CA GLN A 331 -15.18 19.29 5.70
C GLN A 331 -14.60 20.70 5.59
N GLY A 332 -13.30 20.81 5.31
CA GLY A 332 -12.65 22.10 5.06
C GLY A 332 -13.27 22.84 3.86
N ILE A 333 -13.57 22.12 2.77
CA ILE A 333 -14.25 22.68 1.59
C ILE A 333 -15.64 23.23 1.93
N GLU A 334 -16.40 22.64 2.87
CA GLU A 334 -17.73 23.16 3.26
C GLU A 334 -17.64 24.58 3.82
N PHE A 335 -16.59 24.93 4.56
CA PHE A 335 -16.40 26.28 5.08
C PHE A 335 -16.02 27.31 4.00
N LEU A 336 -15.68 26.86 2.80
CA LEU A 336 -15.33 27.72 1.68
C LEU A 336 -16.49 27.93 0.69
N ARG A 337 -17.63 27.24 0.89
CA ARG A 337 -18.81 27.44 0.04
C ARG A 337 -19.31 28.89 0.10
N PRO A 338 -19.78 29.49 -1.01
CA PRO A 338 -20.21 28.85 -2.26
C PRO A 338 -19.07 28.65 -3.31
N MET A 339 -17.82 29.00 -2.99
CA MET A 339 -16.70 28.73 -3.90
C MET A 339 -16.59 27.25 -4.21
N LYS A 340 -16.17 26.93 -5.41
CA LYS A 340 -15.99 25.54 -5.88
C LYS A 340 -14.53 25.27 -6.20
N SER A 341 -14.12 24.05 -5.93
CA SER A 341 -12.86 23.50 -6.39
C SER A 341 -12.92 23.19 -7.91
N SER A 342 -11.90 22.55 -8.44
CA SER A 342 -11.87 22.02 -9.81
C SER A 342 -12.89 20.90 -10.00
N ALA A 343 -13.24 20.60 -11.24
CA ALA A 343 -14.20 19.52 -11.53
C ALA A 343 -13.81 18.14 -10.95
N PRO A 344 -12.56 17.64 -11.07
CA PRO A 344 -12.18 16.35 -10.48
C PRO A 344 -12.21 16.38 -8.94
N ILE A 345 -11.85 17.49 -8.30
CA ILE A 345 -11.92 17.60 -6.83
C ILE A 345 -13.36 17.72 -6.33
N GLU A 346 -14.25 18.44 -7.04
CA GLU A 346 -15.68 18.44 -6.73
C GLU A 346 -16.29 17.03 -6.91
N ALA A 347 -15.83 16.26 -7.89
CA ALA A 347 -16.26 14.87 -8.07
C ALA A 347 -15.81 13.99 -6.88
N ALA A 348 -14.57 14.14 -6.39
CA ALA A 348 -14.09 13.44 -5.20
C ALA A 348 -14.91 13.81 -3.95
N HIS A 349 -15.17 15.12 -3.76
CA HIS A 349 -16.01 15.63 -2.68
C HIS A 349 -17.43 15.04 -2.76
N ALA A 350 -18.07 15.11 -3.92
CA ALA A 350 -19.42 14.58 -4.14
C ALA A 350 -19.48 13.07 -3.89
N LEU A 351 -18.48 12.31 -4.37
CA LEU A 351 -18.37 10.87 -4.12
C LEU A 351 -18.35 10.56 -2.63
N LEU A 352 -17.54 11.28 -1.84
CA LEU A 352 -17.53 11.12 -0.38
C LEU A 352 -18.91 11.44 0.21
N ARG A 353 -19.53 12.55 -0.20
CA ARG A 353 -20.80 13.03 0.37
C ARG A 353 -21.99 12.11 0.08
N THR A 354 -21.89 11.21 -0.91
CA THR A 354 -22.91 10.14 -1.08
C THR A 354 -22.88 9.10 0.05
N HIS A 355 -21.79 9.02 0.80
CA HIS A 355 -21.59 8.01 1.87
C HIS A 355 -21.41 8.62 3.26
N CYS A 356 -20.92 9.85 3.35
CA CYS A 356 -20.52 10.52 4.57
C CYS A 356 -21.01 11.97 4.54
N PRO A 357 -22.07 12.33 5.27
CA PRO A 357 -22.56 13.71 5.33
C PRO A 357 -21.55 14.64 6.01
N SER A 358 -21.67 15.95 5.80
CA SER A 358 -20.88 16.96 6.52
C SER A 358 -21.12 16.88 8.04
N ILE A 359 -20.14 17.34 8.81
CA ILE A 359 -20.18 17.30 10.28
C ILE A 359 -20.59 18.68 10.80
N ASP A 360 -21.76 18.75 11.39
CA ASP A 360 -22.32 19.94 12.06
C ASP A 360 -22.15 19.87 13.59
N ARG A 361 -22.10 18.68 14.15
CA ARG A 361 -21.89 18.38 15.57
C ARG A 361 -21.18 17.06 15.77
N ASP A 362 -20.57 16.87 16.93
CA ASP A 362 -19.91 15.62 17.30
C ASP A 362 -20.86 14.43 17.19
N ARG A 363 -20.38 13.35 16.59
CA ARG A 363 -21.08 12.08 16.44
C ARG A 363 -20.08 10.92 16.33
N TYR A 364 -20.60 9.69 16.32
CA TYR A 364 -19.78 8.49 16.15
C TYR A 364 -19.21 8.41 14.72
N LEU A 365 -17.90 8.65 14.57
CA LEU A 365 -17.23 8.79 13.27
C LEU A 365 -16.66 7.48 12.70
N ALA A 366 -16.48 6.42 13.51
CA ALA A 366 -15.80 5.22 13.02
C ALA A 366 -16.44 4.62 11.75
N PRO A 367 -17.79 4.51 11.61
CA PRO A 367 -18.40 4.01 10.39
C PRO A 367 -18.16 4.91 9.16
N GLU A 368 -17.94 6.22 9.37
CA GLU A 368 -17.63 7.16 8.29
C GLU A 368 -16.18 7.04 7.87
N ILE A 369 -15.27 6.83 8.83
CA ILE A 369 -13.86 6.54 8.54
C ILE A 369 -13.76 5.24 7.73
N GLU A 370 -14.49 4.19 8.11
CA GLU A 370 -14.51 2.93 7.35
C GLU A 370 -15.00 3.12 5.91
N ARG A 371 -16.11 3.87 5.71
CA ARG A 371 -16.62 4.18 4.37
C ARG A 371 -15.65 5.03 3.54
N ALA A 372 -15.02 6.04 4.15
CA ALA A 372 -14.01 6.85 3.48
C ALA A 372 -12.76 6.01 3.12
N THR A 373 -12.33 5.12 4.01
CA THR A 373 -11.24 4.17 3.75
C THR A 373 -11.57 3.23 2.59
N ALA A 374 -12.81 2.73 2.51
CA ALA A 374 -13.24 1.92 1.38
C ALA A 374 -13.14 2.68 0.04
N LEU A 375 -13.46 3.98 0.01
CA LEU A 375 -13.28 4.81 -1.19
C LEU A 375 -11.81 4.95 -1.60
N VAL A 376 -10.89 4.96 -0.64
CA VAL A 376 -9.45 5.00 -0.88
C VAL A 376 -8.95 3.71 -1.53
N THR A 377 -9.47 2.55 -1.08
CA THR A 377 -8.95 1.24 -1.48
C THR A 377 -9.63 0.64 -2.71
N ASP A 378 -10.87 1.02 -3.04
CA ASP A 378 -11.65 0.42 -4.12
C ASP A 378 -11.38 1.00 -5.53
N GLY A 379 -10.44 1.93 -5.63
CA GLY A 379 -10.01 2.55 -6.89
C GLY A 379 -10.95 3.63 -7.43
N ARG A 380 -12.06 3.97 -6.76
CA ARG A 380 -12.98 5.02 -7.25
C ARG A 380 -12.34 6.40 -7.23
N LEU A 381 -11.57 6.74 -6.20
CA LEU A 381 -10.79 7.99 -6.16
C LEU A 381 -9.63 7.96 -7.16
N ALA A 382 -8.92 6.84 -7.24
CA ALA A 382 -7.81 6.65 -8.17
C ALA A 382 -8.20 6.96 -9.63
N ARG A 383 -9.40 6.56 -10.04
CA ARG A 383 -9.90 6.87 -11.40
C ARG A 383 -9.96 8.34 -11.74
N LEU A 384 -10.16 9.22 -10.75
CA LEU A 384 -10.19 10.67 -10.96
C LEU A 384 -8.82 11.26 -11.36
N LEU A 385 -7.74 10.51 -11.11
CA LEU A 385 -6.39 10.90 -11.53
C LEU A 385 -6.20 10.78 -13.05
N HIS A 386 -6.97 9.90 -13.69
CA HIS A 386 -6.83 9.54 -15.09
C HIS A 386 -7.92 10.17 -16.00
N THR A 387 -8.90 10.84 -15.42
CA THR A 387 -9.93 11.61 -16.17
C THR A 387 -9.41 13.00 -16.52
#